data_117cf9cb770b81feb8997b7a8859c4b4
#
_entry.id   117cf9cb770b81feb8997b7a8859c4b4
#
_cell.length_a   1.000
_cell.length_b   1.000
_cell.length_c   1.000
_cell.angle_alpha   90.00
_cell.angle_beta   90.00
_cell.angle_gamma   90.00
#
_symmetry.space_group_name_H-M   'P 1'
#
loop_
_entity.id
_entity.type
_entity.pdbx_description
1 polymer ?
#
loop_
_entity_poly.entity_id
_entity_poly.type
_entity_poly.pdbx_seq_one_letter_code
_entity_poly.pdbx_strand_id
1 'polypeptide(L)'
;MVTLIDDVGSFPLPSNVNRESFNQAYRLSRKAFISRTCVRGDEFLWENFGVVVLEAFQKKAFSGLDVISYPQIYDGVKQVSDVIHVAMEKGTFVVEDRDAFLPEVELIKSEAARLNEELGTAIKLRVCLFGPMEQYLKEIGVVAYEDVLDGFAETIRRFAKNSILNTKHIKTEVVSIDEPSFGFLDIAAEKDQLIEVLEKAFNFGGVVRQIHLHSPSRLADCLKVKNIDVVSFEGAASPKNVEAVSKKMLDASDKQIRVGVARTDIDSLLAELNDKGISKPTYEQMVESETTIRKRYKASKEKFGGRLAFAGPDCGLGSWPSQDAALLLLKRTVAAIKGA
;
A
#
# COMPACT_ATOMS: atom_id res chain seq x y z
N MET A 1 -15.11 -14.62 11.46
CA MET A 1 -14.92 -13.71 10.30
C MET A 1 -13.97 -14.40 9.33
N VAL A 2 -14.21 -14.29 8.03
CA VAL A 2 -13.31 -14.82 6.99
C VAL A 2 -12.16 -13.85 6.83
N THR A 3 -10.90 -14.36 6.82
CA THR A 3 -9.72 -13.55 6.53
C THR A 3 -9.68 -13.26 5.04
N LEU A 4 -9.59 -11.98 4.65
CA LEU A 4 -9.47 -11.58 3.25
C LEU A 4 -8.01 -11.59 2.81
N ILE A 5 -7.79 -11.89 1.53
CA ILE A 5 -6.46 -11.91 0.92
C ILE A 5 -6.26 -10.60 0.17
N ASP A 6 -5.24 -9.87 0.56
CA ASP A 6 -4.87 -8.59 -0.05
C ASP A 6 -3.38 -8.53 -0.42
N ASP A 7 -2.98 -7.44 -1.06
CA ASP A 7 -1.58 -7.12 -1.28
C ASP A 7 -1.26 -5.68 -0.87
N VAL A 8 0.03 -5.31 -0.84
CA VAL A 8 0.49 -3.97 -0.47
C VAL A 8 1.02 -3.25 -1.71
N GLY A 9 0.37 -2.16 -2.06
CA GLY A 9 0.69 -1.12 -3.04
C GLY A 9 1.56 -1.51 -4.23
N SER A 10 2.85 -1.24 -4.12
CA SER A 10 3.76 -1.15 -5.26
C SER A 10 3.89 -2.44 -6.08
N PHE A 11 4.04 -2.25 -7.40
CA PHE A 11 4.21 -3.32 -8.38
C PHE A 11 5.30 -2.93 -9.40
N PRO A 12 6.05 -3.87 -9.98
CA PRO A 12 7.16 -3.54 -10.87
C PRO A 12 6.69 -2.83 -12.15
N LEU A 13 7.49 -1.89 -12.62
CA LEU A 13 7.32 -1.36 -13.98
C LEU A 13 7.62 -2.48 -14.98
N PRO A 14 6.81 -2.66 -16.05
CA PRO A 14 7.14 -3.60 -17.11
C PRO A 14 8.52 -3.30 -17.73
N SER A 15 9.29 -4.34 -18.05
CA SER A 15 10.66 -4.20 -18.53
C SER A 15 10.79 -3.51 -19.91
N ASN A 16 9.72 -3.51 -20.68
CA ASN A 16 9.62 -2.84 -21.98
C ASN A 16 9.19 -1.36 -21.89
N VAL A 17 8.92 -0.85 -20.68
CA VAL A 17 8.50 0.54 -20.46
C VAL A 17 9.68 1.34 -19.88
N ASN A 18 9.97 2.49 -20.48
CA ASN A 18 10.99 3.40 -19.99
C ASN A 18 10.50 4.11 -18.72
N ARG A 19 11.30 4.07 -17.64
CA ARG A 19 10.96 4.68 -16.34
C ARG A 19 10.72 6.19 -16.43
N GLU A 20 11.53 6.89 -17.21
CA GLU A 20 11.42 8.34 -17.34
C GLU A 20 10.15 8.74 -18.12
N SER A 21 9.86 8.02 -19.22
CA SER A 21 8.61 8.20 -19.99
C SER A 21 7.38 7.94 -19.12
N PHE A 22 7.40 6.86 -18.32
CA PHE A 22 6.31 6.57 -17.37
C PHE A 22 6.14 7.70 -16.34
N ASN A 23 7.23 8.15 -15.71
CA ASN A 23 7.18 9.22 -14.71
C ASN A 23 6.69 10.55 -15.30
N GLN A 24 7.08 10.87 -16.53
CA GLN A 24 6.58 12.04 -17.26
C GLN A 24 5.09 11.90 -17.56
N ALA A 25 4.66 10.75 -18.10
CA ALA A 25 3.26 10.49 -18.40
C ALA A 25 2.38 10.51 -17.15
N TYR A 26 2.87 9.99 -16.02
CA TYR A 26 2.19 10.09 -14.72
C TYR A 26 1.90 11.55 -14.33
N ARG A 27 2.92 12.42 -14.35
CA ARG A 27 2.75 13.84 -14.00
C ARG A 27 1.84 14.59 -14.95
N LEU A 28 1.90 14.28 -16.25
CA LEU A 28 1.02 14.86 -17.26
C LEU A 28 -0.42 14.33 -17.12
N SER A 29 -0.61 13.05 -16.78
CA SER A 29 -1.93 12.47 -16.52
C SER A 29 -2.62 13.14 -15.32
N ARG A 30 -1.85 13.49 -14.26
CA ARG A 30 -2.38 14.31 -13.15
C ARG A 30 -2.96 15.63 -13.66
N LYS A 31 -2.22 16.34 -14.55
CA LYS A 31 -2.72 17.59 -15.16
C LYS A 31 -3.96 17.36 -16.04
N ALA A 32 -3.99 16.25 -16.77
CA ALA A 32 -5.13 15.87 -17.59
C ALA A 32 -6.40 15.63 -16.74
N PHE A 33 -6.28 14.92 -15.60
CA PHE A 33 -7.41 14.72 -14.68
C PHE A 33 -7.91 16.05 -14.08
N ILE A 34 -7.02 16.95 -13.67
CA ILE A 34 -7.39 18.29 -13.15
C ILE A 34 -8.14 19.09 -14.23
N SER A 35 -7.69 19.06 -15.48
CA SER A 35 -8.32 19.75 -16.62
C SER A 35 -9.51 19.01 -17.20
N ARG A 36 -9.86 17.83 -16.67
CA ARG A 36 -10.90 16.93 -17.17
C ARG A 36 -10.71 16.54 -18.65
N THR A 37 -9.46 16.42 -19.08
CA THR A 37 -9.11 15.89 -20.40
C THR A 37 -8.95 14.37 -20.33
N CYS A 38 -9.30 13.70 -21.43
CA CYS A 38 -9.27 12.24 -21.50
C CYS A 38 -7.83 11.74 -21.70
N VAL A 39 -7.29 10.98 -20.73
CA VAL A 39 -5.97 10.36 -20.83
C VAL A 39 -5.86 9.44 -22.07
N ARG A 40 -6.94 8.73 -22.41
CA ARG A 40 -7.00 7.84 -23.59
C ARG A 40 -6.91 8.60 -24.91
N GLY A 41 -7.27 9.88 -24.93
CA GLY A 41 -7.20 10.74 -26.11
C GLY A 41 -5.80 11.25 -26.46
N ASP A 42 -4.83 11.05 -25.58
CA ASP A 42 -3.42 11.40 -25.78
C ASP A 42 -2.60 10.11 -25.83
N GLU A 43 -2.01 9.83 -27.00
CA GLU A 43 -1.26 8.58 -27.28
C GLU A 43 -0.10 8.39 -26.30
N PHE A 44 0.67 9.44 -26.03
CA PHE A 44 1.80 9.36 -25.10
C PHE A 44 1.35 9.01 -23.67
N LEU A 45 0.30 9.64 -23.17
CA LEU A 45 -0.27 9.37 -21.84
C LEU A 45 -0.86 7.96 -21.78
N TRP A 46 -1.57 7.56 -22.84
CA TRP A 46 -2.23 6.26 -22.88
C TRP A 46 -1.22 5.13 -22.90
N GLU A 47 -0.20 5.19 -23.77
CA GLU A 47 0.81 4.13 -23.90
C GLU A 47 1.77 4.06 -22.69
N ASN A 48 2.20 5.20 -22.15
CA ASN A 48 3.22 5.22 -21.09
C ASN A 48 2.66 5.24 -19.68
N PHE A 49 1.35 5.52 -19.47
CA PHE A 49 0.69 5.50 -18.17
C PHE A 49 -0.58 4.64 -18.21
N GLY A 50 -1.52 4.91 -19.11
CA GLY A 50 -2.83 4.28 -19.13
C GLY A 50 -2.77 2.77 -19.23
N VAL A 51 -2.20 2.25 -20.31
CA VAL A 51 -2.04 0.81 -20.56
C VAL A 51 -1.20 0.16 -19.47
N VAL A 52 -0.09 0.79 -19.07
CA VAL A 52 0.84 0.27 -18.07
C VAL A 52 0.16 0.01 -16.72
N VAL A 53 -0.62 0.99 -16.24
CA VAL A 53 -1.35 0.87 -14.97
C VAL A 53 -2.48 -0.16 -15.06
N LEU A 54 -3.26 -0.14 -16.14
CA LEU A 54 -4.41 -1.03 -16.28
C LEU A 54 -4.01 -2.49 -16.45
N GLU A 55 -2.99 -2.80 -17.27
CA GLU A 55 -2.47 -4.16 -17.41
C GLU A 55 -1.88 -4.69 -16.12
N ALA A 56 -1.12 -3.87 -15.40
CA ALA A 56 -0.59 -4.24 -14.08
C ALA A 56 -1.71 -4.52 -13.08
N PHE A 57 -2.76 -3.70 -13.07
CA PHE A 57 -3.94 -3.91 -12.22
C PHE A 57 -4.68 -5.20 -12.56
N GLN A 58 -4.90 -5.47 -13.85
CA GLN A 58 -5.53 -6.71 -14.32
C GLN A 58 -4.72 -7.95 -13.93
N LYS A 59 -3.39 -7.92 -14.08
CA LYS A 59 -2.51 -9.01 -13.65
C LYS A 59 -2.67 -9.31 -12.15
N LYS A 60 -2.71 -8.27 -11.32
CA LYS A 60 -2.95 -8.41 -9.87
C LYS A 60 -4.35 -8.99 -9.61
N ALA A 61 -5.38 -8.50 -10.28
CA ALA A 61 -6.75 -8.99 -10.14
C ALA A 61 -6.86 -10.48 -10.50
N PHE A 62 -6.25 -10.91 -11.59
CA PHE A 62 -6.23 -12.33 -12.02
C PHE A 62 -5.36 -13.24 -11.13
N SER A 63 -4.65 -12.71 -10.14
CA SER A 63 -3.96 -13.56 -9.15
C SER A 63 -4.91 -14.19 -8.13
N GLY A 64 -6.16 -13.72 -8.05
CA GLY A 64 -7.20 -14.25 -7.17
C GLY A 64 -7.25 -13.61 -5.77
N LEU A 65 -6.68 -12.41 -5.61
CA LEU A 65 -6.81 -11.56 -4.43
C LEU A 65 -8.29 -11.20 -4.16
N ASP A 66 -8.68 -11.12 -2.91
CA ASP A 66 -10.02 -10.66 -2.51
C ASP A 66 -10.14 -9.14 -2.51
N VAL A 67 -9.05 -8.45 -2.17
CA VAL A 67 -8.91 -6.99 -2.19
C VAL A 67 -7.61 -6.64 -2.91
N ILE A 68 -7.71 -5.85 -3.98
CA ILE A 68 -6.61 -5.60 -4.92
C ILE A 68 -6.10 -4.19 -4.70
N SER A 69 -4.80 -4.01 -4.42
CA SER A 69 -4.26 -2.67 -4.42
C SER A 69 -4.02 -2.16 -5.84
N TYR A 70 -4.26 -0.85 -6.06
CA TYR A 70 -3.82 -0.23 -7.31
C TYR A 70 -2.30 -0.44 -7.48
N PRO A 71 -1.80 -0.62 -8.70
CA PRO A 71 -0.38 -0.83 -8.92
C PRO A 71 0.36 0.50 -8.75
N GLN A 72 0.91 0.71 -7.57
CA GLN A 72 1.71 1.88 -7.23
C GLN A 72 3.08 1.78 -7.91
N ILE A 73 3.11 2.05 -9.24
CA ILE A 73 4.33 1.96 -10.06
C ILE A 73 5.16 3.25 -9.96
N TYR A 74 4.49 4.40 -9.80
CA TYR A 74 5.15 5.66 -9.49
C TYR A 74 5.68 5.62 -8.04
N ASP A 75 6.74 6.37 -7.78
CA ASP A 75 7.31 6.47 -6.43
C ASP A 75 6.23 6.94 -5.44
N GLY A 76 5.94 6.10 -4.44
CA GLY A 76 4.82 6.32 -3.52
C GLY A 76 5.01 7.56 -2.63
N VAL A 77 6.25 7.94 -2.31
CA VAL A 77 6.53 9.20 -1.60
C VAL A 77 6.23 10.36 -2.54
N LYS A 78 6.73 10.31 -3.79
CA LYS A 78 6.53 11.37 -4.79
C LYS A 78 5.07 11.55 -5.21
N GLN A 79 4.22 10.53 -5.06
CA GLN A 79 2.78 10.68 -5.33
C GLN A 79 2.15 11.84 -4.54
N VAL A 80 2.66 12.09 -3.35
CA VAL A 80 2.19 13.13 -2.44
C VAL A 80 3.16 14.32 -2.40
N SER A 81 4.48 14.07 -2.29
CA SER A 81 5.47 15.15 -2.15
C SER A 81 5.53 16.07 -3.37
N ASP A 82 5.36 15.55 -4.60
CA ASP A 82 5.30 16.39 -5.81
C ASP A 82 4.18 17.46 -5.72
N VAL A 83 3.08 17.13 -5.02
CA VAL A 83 1.94 18.05 -4.85
C VAL A 83 2.13 18.95 -3.62
N ILE A 84 2.76 18.43 -2.57
CA ILE A 84 3.14 19.23 -1.39
C ILE A 84 4.11 20.33 -1.81
N HIS A 85 5.11 20.05 -2.68
CA HIS A 85 6.04 21.06 -3.18
C HIS A 85 5.31 22.24 -3.86
N VAL A 86 4.26 21.95 -4.65
CA VAL A 86 3.42 22.99 -5.26
C VAL A 86 2.65 23.79 -4.19
N ALA A 87 2.23 23.16 -3.10
CA ALA A 87 1.59 23.87 -1.99
C ALA A 87 2.60 24.72 -1.20
N MET A 88 3.81 24.21 -1.00
CA MET A 88 4.89 24.95 -0.32
C MET A 88 5.28 26.24 -1.06
N GLU A 89 5.29 26.24 -2.40
CA GLU A 89 5.48 27.45 -3.21
C GLU A 89 4.42 28.52 -2.93
N LYS A 90 3.23 28.12 -2.45
CA LYS A 90 2.14 29.00 -2.03
C LYS A 90 2.15 29.33 -0.53
N GLY A 91 3.18 28.91 0.20
CA GLY A 91 3.35 29.15 1.64
C GLY A 91 2.51 28.25 2.55
N THR A 92 2.13 27.06 2.10
CA THR A 92 1.36 26.08 2.90
C THR A 92 1.89 24.66 2.71
N PHE A 93 1.68 23.79 3.71
CA PHE A 93 1.94 22.35 3.62
C PHE A 93 0.68 21.52 3.38
N VAL A 94 -0.46 22.20 3.23
CA VAL A 94 -1.77 21.57 3.01
C VAL A 94 -2.12 21.63 1.53
N VAL A 95 -2.17 20.48 0.88
CA VAL A 95 -2.60 20.33 -0.52
C VAL A 95 -4.09 20.62 -0.63
N GLU A 96 -4.50 21.41 -1.63
CA GLU A 96 -5.92 21.68 -1.88
C GLU A 96 -6.70 20.37 -2.15
N ASP A 97 -7.96 20.31 -1.73
CA ASP A 97 -8.79 19.10 -1.84
C ASP A 97 -8.88 18.58 -3.29
N ARG A 98 -9.02 19.47 -4.27
CA ARG A 98 -9.10 19.13 -5.70
C ARG A 98 -7.78 18.54 -6.26
N ASP A 99 -6.64 18.82 -5.61
CA ASP A 99 -5.32 18.39 -6.06
C ASP A 99 -4.85 17.12 -5.29
N ALA A 100 -5.56 16.74 -4.21
CA ALA A 100 -5.24 15.61 -3.35
C ALA A 100 -5.87 14.30 -3.88
N PHE A 101 -5.37 13.76 -5.00
CA PHE A 101 -5.84 12.50 -5.59
C PHE A 101 -4.68 11.71 -6.21
N LEU A 102 -4.91 10.42 -6.49
CA LEU A 102 -3.97 9.52 -7.13
C LEU A 102 -4.37 9.27 -8.59
N PRO A 103 -3.54 9.64 -9.58
CA PRO A 103 -3.83 9.43 -11.00
C PRO A 103 -4.18 7.99 -11.36
N GLU A 104 -3.52 7.00 -10.75
CA GLU A 104 -3.81 5.57 -10.99
C GLU A 104 -5.22 5.20 -10.51
N VAL A 105 -5.66 5.74 -9.36
CA VAL A 105 -7.00 5.48 -8.81
C VAL A 105 -8.07 6.12 -9.69
N GLU A 106 -7.86 7.35 -10.15
CA GLU A 106 -8.78 8.02 -11.09
C GLU A 106 -8.85 7.29 -12.44
N LEU A 107 -7.72 6.77 -12.95
CA LEU A 107 -7.70 5.96 -14.18
C LEU A 107 -8.50 4.66 -13.99
N ILE A 108 -8.25 3.89 -12.92
CA ILE A 108 -8.97 2.64 -12.62
C ILE A 108 -10.47 2.92 -12.45
N LYS A 109 -10.83 4.01 -11.81
CA LYS A 109 -12.23 4.46 -11.66
C LYS A 109 -12.89 4.73 -13.02
N SER A 110 -12.18 5.41 -13.92
CA SER A 110 -12.71 5.72 -15.27
C SER A 110 -12.92 4.48 -16.13
N GLU A 111 -12.13 3.41 -15.92
CA GLU A 111 -12.19 2.14 -16.64
C GLU A 111 -12.93 1.04 -15.85
N ALA A 112 -13.50 1.36 -14.68
CA ALA A 112 -14.05 0.37 -13.76
C ALA A 112 -15.17 -0.50 -14.36
N ALA A 113 -15.99 0.05 -15.25
CA ALA A 113 -17.04 -0.72 -15.92
C ALA A 113 -16.46 -1.81 -16.83
N ARG A 114 -15.48 -1.47 -17.66
CA ARG A 114 -14.77 -2.41 -18.54
C ARG A 114 -14.00 -3.46 -17.73
N LEU A 115 -13.25 -3.02 -16.73
CA LEU A 115 -12.52 -3.93 -15.83
C LEU A 115 -13.47 -4.91 -15.10
N ASN A 116 -14.64 -4.44 -14.67
CA ASN A 116 -15.64 -5.29 -14.04
C ASN A 116 -16.20 -6.36 -14.99
N GLU A 117 -16.44 -6.01 -16.27
CA GLU A 117 -16.85 -6.97 -17.32
C GLU A 117 -15.79 -8.04 -17.54
N GLU A 118 -14.51 -7.65 -17.65
CA GLU A 118 -13.39 -8.56 -17.86
C GLU A 118 -13.12 -9.48 -16.66
N LEU A 119 -13.26 -8.96 -15.44
CA LEU A 119 -13.05 -9.70 -14.19
C LEU A 119 -14.27 -10.54 -13.77
N GLY A 120 -15.46 -10.24 -14.30
CA GLY A 120 -16.71 -10.92 -13.94
C GLY A 120 -17.21 -10.60 -12.53
N THR A 121 -16.62 -9.62 -11.84
CA THR A 121 -17.00 -9.25 -10.46
C THR A 121 -16.67 -7.79 -10.15
N ALA A 122 -17.40 -7.19 -9.20
CA ALA A 122 -17.11 -5.86 -8.72
C ALA A 122 -15.74 -5.79 -8.04
N ILE A 123 -15.00 -4.74 -8.34
CA ILE A 123 -13.63 -4.54 -7.85
C ILE A 123 -13.68 -4.08 -6.39
N LYS A 124 -12.97 -4.79 -5.52
CA LYS A 124 -12.65 -4.34 -4.17
C LYS A 124 -11.24 -3.77 -4.18
N LEU A 125 -11.15 -2.46 -4.06
CA LEU A 125 -9.89 -1.73 -4.17
C LEU A 125 -9.25 -1.53 -2.79
N ARG A 126 -7.94 -1.70 -2.73
CA ARG A 126 -7.08 -1.20 -1.67
C ARG A 126 -6.31 0.02 -2.17
N VAL A 127 -6.25 1.06 -1.37
CA VAL A 127 -5.41 2.24 -1.61
C VAL A 127 -4.31 2.29 -0.57
N CYS A 128 -3.07 2.48 -1.00
CA CYS A 128 -1.90 2.65 -0.16
C CYS A 128 -1.36 4.07 -0.32
N LEU A 129 -1.10 4.75 0.79
CA LEU A 129 -0.51 6.08 0.86
C LEU A 129 0.62 6.07 1.86
N PHE A 130 1.77 6.65 1.55
CA PHE A 130 2.77 6.94 2.57
C PHE A 130 2.21 7.97 3.56
N GLY A 131 2.41 7.69 4.85
CA GLY A 131 1.79 8.45 5.91
C GLY A 131 2.43 9.79 6.20
N PRO A 132 1.81 10.60 7.07
CA PRO A 132 2.29 11.94 7.38
C PRO A 132 3.69 11.96 7.98
N MET A 133 4.05 10.97 8.80
CA MET A 133 5.37 10.91 9.42
C MET A 133 6.45 10.53 8.42
N GLU A 134 6.21 9.54 7.55
CA GLU A 134 7.14 9.16 6.49
C GLU A 134 7.35 10.33 5.52
N GLN A 135 6.29 11.01 5.09
CA GLN A 135 6.39 12.18 4.21
C GLN A 135 7.17 13.31 4.89
N TYR A 136 6.85 13.60 6.13
CA TYR A 136 7.53 14.64 6.91
C TYR A 136 9.03 14.34 7.07
N LEU A 137 9.40 13.09 7.41
CA LEU A 137 10.79 12.68 7.54
C LEU A 137 11.58 12.86 6.24
N LYS A 138 10.97 12.60 5.08
CA LYS A 138 11.59 12.76 3.76
C LYS A 138 11.78 14.21 3.36
N GLU A 139 10.84 15.08 3.69
CA GLU A 139 10.82 16.47 3.24
C GLU A 139 11.49 17.44 4.24
N ILE A 140 11.31 17.19 5.53
CA ILE A 140 11.73 18.11 6.62
C ILE A 140 12.84 17.49 7.48
N GLY A 141 12.75 16.18 7.74
CA GLY A 141 13.67 15.47 8.63
C GLY A 141 13.09 15.23 10.03
N VAL A 142 13.98 15.08 11.03
CA VAL A 142 13.58 14.60 12.38
C VAL A 142 13.16 15.72 13.34
N VAL A 143 13.45 16.98 13.03
CA VAL A 143 13.09 18.12 13.92
C VAL A 143 11.60 18.39 13.79
N ALA A 144 10.87 18.41 14.93
CA ALA A 144 9.44 18.63 14.93
C ALA A 144 9.07 20.12 14.77
N TYR A 145 8.26 20.41 13.74
CA TYR A 145 7.51 21.65 13.58
C TYR A 145 6.04 21.28 13.56
N GLU A 146 5.34 21.60 14.63
CA GLU A 146 3.99 21.09 14.92
C GLU A 146 2.97 21.44 13.81
N ASP A 147 2.94 22.69 13.39
CA ASP A 147 2.04 23.19 12.34
C ASP A 147 2.33 22.55 10.96
N VAL A 148 3.59 22.26 10.66
CA VAL A 148 4.00 21.58 9.44
C VAL A 148 3.55 20.13 9.47
N LEU A 149 3.82 19.41 10.55
CA LEU A 149 3.44 18.02 10.72
C LEU A 149 1.91 17.84 10.66
N ASP A 150 1.17 18.77 11.27
CA ASP A 150 -0.28 18.84 11.19
C ASP A 150 -0.79 19.08 9.76
N GLY A 151 -0.08 19.90 8.98
CA GLY A 151 -0.34 20.12 7.56
C GLY A 151 -0.16 18.86 6.70
N PHE A 152 0.89 18.07 6.99
CA PHE A 152 1.08 16.76 6.35
C PHE A 152 -0.05 15.77 6.68
N ALA A 153 -0.48 15.72 7.96
CA ALA A 153 -1.61 14.88 8.37
C ALA A 153 -2.89 15.23 7.61
N GLU A 154 -3.20 16.53 7.50
CA GLU A 154 -4.37 17.00 6.74
C GLU A 154 -4.25 16.66 5.25
N THR A 155 -3.08 16.81 4.66
CA THR A 155 -2.82 16.45 3.27
C THR A 155 -3.09 14.96 3.03
N ILE A 156 -2.52 14.08 3.84
CA ILE A 156 -2.74 12.63 3.73
C ILE A 156 -4.22 12.28 3.91
N ARG A 157 -4.90 12.90 4.86
CA ARG A 157 -6.35 12.75 5.05
C ARG A 157 -7.15 13.08 3.79
N ARG A 158 -6.79 14.16 3.08
CA ARG A 158 -7.46 14.56 1.81
C ARG A 158 -7.22 13.53 0.71
N PHE A 159 -5.98 13.08 0.51
CA PHE A 159 -5.66 12.01 -0.43
C PHE A 159 -6.45 10.73 -0.12
N ALA A 160 -6.49 10.32 1.16
CA ALA A 160 -7.24 9.16 1.60
C ALA A 160 -8.72 9.30 1.29
N LYS A 161 -9.35 10.42 1.68
CA LYS A 161 -10.76 10.71 1.45
C LYS A 161 -11.12 10.69 -0.04
N ASN A 162 -10.31 11.32 -0.89
CA ASN A 162 -10.56 11.41 -2.33
C ASN A 162 -10.31 10.09 -3.07
N SER A 163 -9.64 9.13 -2.43
CA SER A 163 -9.43 7.76 -2.95
C SER A 163 -10.56 6.79 -2.58
N ILE A 164 -11.58 7.23 -1.84
CA ILE A 164 -12.72 6.39 -1.45
C ILE A 164 -13.74 6.38 -2.57
N LEU A 165 -13.75 5.29 -3.33
CA LEU A 165 -14.68 5.04 -4.42
C LEU A 165 -15.85 4.18 -3.91
N ASN A 166 -17.07 4.48 -4.36
CA ASN A 166 -18.25 3.68 -4.06
C ASN A 166 -19.22 3.73 -5.24
N THR A 167 -19.00 2.84 -6.20
CA THR A 167 -19.86 2.68 -7.39
C THR A 167 -20.28 1.21 -7.54
N LYS A 168 -21.18 0.93 -8.49
CA LYS A 168 -21.59 -0.46 -8.76
C LYS A 168 -20.45 -1.35 -9.28
N HIS A 169 -19.39 -0.77 -9.86
CA HIS A 169 -18.29 -1.51 -10.48
C HIS A 169 -17.04 -1.59 -9.62
N ILE A 170 -16.83 -0.61 -8.72
CA ILE A 170 -15.65 -0.51 -7.88
C ILE A 170 -16.00 0.10 -6.53
N LYS A 171 -15.47 -0.50 -5.48
CA LYS A 171 -15.57 0.00 -4.11
C LYS A 171 -14.18 -0.02 -3.48
N THR A 172 -13.76 1.09 -2.87
CA THR A 172 -12.61 1.09 -1.98
C THR A 172 -13.00 0.36 -0.69
N GLU A 173 -12.34 -0.76 -0.42
CA GLU A 173 -12.57 -1.57 0.79
C GLU A 173 -11.59 -1.18 1.90
N VAL A 174 -10.33 -0.88 1.53
CA VAL A 174 -9.26 -0.54 2.47
C VAL A 174 -8.53 0.71 1.99
N VAL A 175 -8.28 1.64 2.91
CA VAL A 175 -7.24 2.67 2.76
C VAL A 175 -6.15 2.39 3.80
N SER A 176 -4.94 2.13 3.31
CA SER A 176 -3.75 1.92 4.13
C SER A 176 -2.89 3.18 4.13
N ILE A 177 -2.56 3.66 5.30
CA ILE A 177 -1.54 4.68 5.50
C ILE A 177 -0.28 3.95 5.99
N ASP A 178 0.79 4.04 5.21
CA ASP A 178 2.00 3.25 5.41
C ASP A 178 3.08 4.12 6.03
N GLU A 179 3.54 3.73 7.22
CA GLU A 179 4.55 4.42 8.03
C GLU A 179 5.78 3.50 8.25
N PRO A 180 6.55 3.19 7.20
CA PRO A 180 7.63 2.22 7.29
C PRO A 180 8.76 2.63 8.23
N SER A 181 9.05 3.93 8.34
CA SER A 181 10.10 4.45 9.22
C SER A 181 9.67 4.55 10.68
N PHE A 182 8.36 4.55 10.98
CA PHE A 182 7.83 4.79 12.32
C PHE A 182 8.24 3.71 13.31
N GLY A 183 9.01 4.11 14.31
CA GLY A 183 9.62 3.20 15.29
C GLY A 183 11.02 2.71 14.95
N PHE A 184 11.57 3.10 13.79
CA PHE A 184 12.99 2.98 13.45
C PHE A 184 13.67 4.34 13.44
N LEU A 185 13.04 5.32 12.81
CA LEU A 185 13.44 6.71 12.77
C LEU A 185 12.19 7.55 13.06
N ASP A 186 12.18 8.19 14.22
CA ASP A 186 11.03 8.98 14.66
C ASP A 186 11.32 10.48 14.57
N ILE A 187 10.27 11.25 14.34
CA ILE A 187 10.27 12.70 14.50
C ILE A 187 10.44 13.01 16.00
N ALA A 188 11.24 14.01 16.33
CA ALA A 188 11.50 14.44 17.71
C ALA A 188 10.30 15.24 18.28
N ALA A 189 9.13 14.60 18.33
CA ALA A 189 7.88 15.13 18.85
C ALA A 189 7.41 14.32 20.06
N GLU A 190 6.58 14.94 20.89
CA GLU A 190 5.95 14.25 22.02
C GLU A 190 5.01 13.14 21.50
N LYS A 191 4.93 12.07 22.30
CA LYS A 191 4.16 10.87 21.94
C LYS A 191 2.69 11.18 21.64
N ASP A 192 2.06 12.00 22.47
CA ASP A 192 0.65 12.35 22.31
C ASP A 192 0.43 13.17 21.03
N GLN A 193 1.38 14.03 20.67
CA GLN A 193 1.36 14.76 19.40
C GLN A 193 1.41 13.82 18.19
N LEU A 194 2.25 12.77 18.23
CA LEU A 194 2.30 11.78 17.13
C LEU A 194 0.99 10.98 17.02
N ILE A 195 0.32 10.71 18.17
CA ILE A 195 -1.01 10.09 18.19
C ILE A 195 -2.06 11.01 17.54
N GLU A 196 -2.05 12.30 17.86
CA GLU A 196 -2.97 13.31 17.29
C GLU A 196 -2.78 13.45 15.78
N VAL A 197 -1.54 13.43 15.29
CA VAL A 197 -1.19 13.43 13.88
C VAL A 197 -1.83 12.23 13.16
N LEU A 198 -1.71 11.04 13.74
CA LEU A 198 -2.34 9.82 13.19
C LEU A 198 -3.88 9.92 13.28
N GLU A 199 -4.46 10.38 14.39
CA GLU A 199 -5.91 10.57 14.51
C GLU A 199 -6.44 11.49 13.40
N LYS A 200 -5.72 12.57 13.09
CA LYS A 200 -6.07 13.50 12.03
C LYS A 200 -5.95 12.85 10.65
N ALA A 201 -4.83 12.19 10.36
CA ALA A 201 -4.58 11.54 9.08
C ALA A 201 -5.62 10.45 8.77
N PHE A 202 -6.07 9.70 9.78
CA PHE A 202 -7.07 8.64 9.68
C PHE A 202 -8.52 9.12 9.85
N ASN A 203 -8.78 10.44 9.93
CA ASN A 203 -10.13 10.97 10.12
C ASN A 203 -10.92 11.00 8.81
N PHE A 204 -11.28 9.81 8.33
CA PHE A 204 -12.20 9.54 7.23
C PHE A 204 -13.00 8.27 7.55
N GLY A 205 -14.06 7.99 6.81
CA GLY A 205 -14.93 6.86 7.08
C GLY A 205 -15.41 6.15 5.82
N GLY A 206 -16.20 5.08 6.01
CA GLY A 206 -16.80 4.32 4.91
C GLY A 206 -15.91 3.22 4.33
N VAL A 207 -14.72 3.02 4.87
CA VAL A 207 -13.73 2.02 4.47
C VAL A 207 -12.98 1.50 5.69
N VAL A 208 -12.29 0.37 5.57
CA VAL A 208 -11.34 -0.10 6.57
C VAL A 208 -10.09 0.80 6.54
N ARG A 209 -9.73 1.36 7.70
CA ARG A 209 -8.56 2.24 7.88
C ARG A 209 -7.42 1.41 8.47
N GLN A 210 -6.37 1.23 7.68
CA GLN A 210 -5.25 0.39 8.04
C GLN A 210 -3.96 1.20 8.16
N ILE A 211 -3.17 0.96 9.21
CA ILE A 211 -1.78 1.40 9.27
C ILE A 211 -0.85 0.23 8.96
N HIS A 212 0.13 0.46 8.07
CA HIS A 212 1.18 -0.52 7.78
C HIS A 212 2.52 -0.08 8.35
N LEU A 213 3.14 -0.97 9.14
CA LEU A 213 4.35 -0.73 9.90
C LEU A 213 5.40 -1.81 9.61
N HIS A 214 6.68 -1.42 9.56
CA HIS A 214 7.80 -2.36 9.48
C HIS A 214 8.36 -2.73 10.88
N SER A 215 8.01 -1.98 11.93
CA SER A 215 8.42 -2.22 13.31
C SER A 215 7.24 -2.21 14.27
N PRO A 216 7.21 -3.07 15.31
CA PRO A 216 6.19 -3.04 16.34
C PRO A 216 6.48 -2.02 17.47
N SER A 217 7.60 -1.29 17.43
CA SER A 217 8.03 -0.40 18.54
C SER A 217 6.99 0.68 18.87
N ARG A 218 6.22 1.13 17.86
CA ARG A 218 5.16 2.11 18.03
C ARG A 218 3.74 1.51 18.02
N LEU A 219 3.63 0.18 18.10
CA LEU A 219 2.33 -0.49 18.14
C LEU A 219 1.41 0.05 19.25
N ALA A 220 1.95 0.24 20.46
CA ALA A 220 1.15 0.73 21.60
C ALA A 220 0.55 2.12 21.34
N ASP A 221 1.19 2.95 20.53
CA ASP A 221 0.69 4.27 20.13
C ASP A 221 -0.38 4.13 19.06
N CYS A 222 -0.16 3.30 18.05
CA CYS A 222 -1.15 3.00 17.01
C CYS A 222 -2.44 2.38 17.58
N LEU A 223 -2.34 1.55 18.63
CA LEU A 223 -3.51 0.95 19.28
C LEU A 223 -4.37 1.99 20.02
N LYS A 224 -3.81 3.15 20.40
CA LYS A 224 -4.56 4.26 21.03
C LYS A 224 -5.31 5.12 20.00
N VAL A 225 -4.86 5.14 18.74
CA VAL A 225 -5.49 5.92 17.66
C VAL A 225 -6.87 5.34 17.37
N LYS A 226 -7.94 6.07 17.67
CA LYS A 226 -9.33 5.60 17.53
C LYS A 226 -9.69 5.33 16.06
N ASN A 227 -9.15 6.16 15.18
CA ASN A 227 -9.44 6.12 13.76
C ASN A 227 -8.71 5.01 12.97
N ILE A 228 -7.86 4.20 13.59
CA ILE A 228 -7.28 3.01 12.98
C ILE A 228 -8.17 1.80 13.28
N ASP A 229 -8.50 1.01 12.27
CA ASP A 229 -9.29 -0.23 12.42
C ASP A 229 -8.37 -1.47 12.42
N VAL A 230 -7.31 -1.44 11.60
CA VAL A 230 -6.40 -2.58 11.38
C VAL A 230 -4.95 -2.14 11.51
N VAL A 231 -4.15 -2.87 12.29
CA VAL A 231 -2.69 -2.76 12.30
C VAL A 231 -2.09 -3.82 11.40
N SER A 232 -1.09 -3.46 10.58
CA SER A 232 -0.48 -4.33 9.58
C SER A 232 1.03 -4.42 9.76
N PHE A 233 1.58 -5.63 9.66
CA PHE A 233 3.00 -5.89 9.82
C PHE A 233 3.53 -6.86 8.78
N GLU A 234 4.81 -6.71 8.44
CA GLU A 234 5.63 -7.75 7.85
C GLU A 234 5.82 -8.88 8.86
N GLY A 235 5.36 -10.07 8.53
CA GLY A 235 5.45 -11.22 9.43
C GLY A 235 6.30 -12.35 8.88
N ALA A 236 6.50 -12.41 7.56
CA ALA A 236 7.30 -13.45 6.93
C ALA A 236 8.80 -13.17 6.99
N ALA A 237 9.21 -11.94 6.63
CA ALA A 237 10.60 -11.48 6.75
C ALA A 237 10.98 -11.18 8.20
N SER A 238 10.04 -10.68 9.00
CA SER A 238 10.25 -10.23 10.37
C SER A 238 9.27 -10.88 11.36
N PRO A 239 9.42 -12.17 11.71
CA PRO A 239 8.49 -12.88 12.60
C PRO A 239 8.29 -12.21 13.96
N LYS A 240 9.34 -11.54 14.48
CA LYS A 240 9.28 -10.78 15.74
C LYS A 240 8.20 -9.70 15.75
N ASN A 241 7.86 -9.13 14.61
CA ASN A 241 6.77 -8.15 14.50
C ASN A 241 5.42 -8.78 14.90
N VAL A 242 5.16 -9.98 14.41
CA VAL A 242 3.95 -10.73 14.74
C VAL A 242 4.00 -11.25 16.17
N GLU A 243 5.17 -11.66 16.67
CA GLU A 243 5.36 -12.12 18.06
C GLU A 243 5.02 -11.03 19.08
N ALA A 244 5.37 -9.76 18.78
CA ALA A 244 5.10 -8.60 19.64
C ALA A 244 3.61 -8.28 19.80
N VAL A 245 2.75 -8.74 18.89
CA VAL A 245 1.31 -8.52 18.94
C VAL A 245 0.61 -9.67 19.62
N SER A 246 -0.26 -9.41 20.60
CA SER A 246 -1.13 -10.43 21.20
C SER A 246 -2.60 -10.19 20.85
N LYS A 247 -3.38 -11.27 20.77
CA LYS A 247 -4.84 -11.16 20.61
C LYS A 247 -5.48 -10.30 21.72
N LYS A 248 -4.97 -10.41 22.95
CA LYS A 248 -5.45 -9.61 24.09
C LYS A 248 -5.26 -8.10 23.87
N MET A 249 -4.15 -7.66 23.27
CA MET A 249 -3.93 -6.25 22.93
C MET A 249 -4.96 -5.77 21.90
N LEU A 250 -5.23 -6.58 20.88
CA LEU A 250 -6.22 -6.27 19.84
C LEU A 250 -7.65 -6.25 20.39
N ASP A 251 -7.98 -7.17 21.30
CA ASP A 251 -9.29 -7.20 21.97
C ASP A 251 -9.49 -5.97 22.87
N ALA A 252 -8.44 -5.56 23.61
CA ALA A 252 -8.52 -4.41 24.52
C ALA A 252 -8.63 -3.06 23.78
N SER A 253 -8.11 -2.96 22.57
CA SER A 253 -8.15 -1.74 21.73
C SER A 253 -9.25 -1.78 20.67
N ASP A 254 -9.99 -2.87 20.58
CA ASP A 254 -10.98 -3.18 19.53
C ASP A 254 -10.40 -3.03 18.10
N LYS A 255 -9.16 -3.52 17.90
CA LYS A 255 -8.47 -3.51 16.62
C LYS A 255 -8.42 -4.91 16.00
N GLN A 256 -8.21 -4.91 14.68
CA GLN A 256 -7.89 -6.11 13.91
C GLN A 256 -6.43 -6.06 13.45
N ILE A 257 -5.94 -7.18 12.91
CA ILE A 257 -4.59 -7.29 12.38
C ILE A 257 -4.62 -7.79 10.94
N ARG A 258 -3.70 -7.26 10.12
CA ARG A 258 -3.23 -7.83 8.87
C ARG A 258 -1.83 -8.38 9.08
N VAL A 259 -1.58 -9.60 8.62
CA VAL A 259 -0.27 -10.24 8.73
C VAL A 259 0.29 -10.54 7.35
N GLY A 260 1.52 -10.09 7.08
CA GLY A 260 2.32 -10.56 5.98
C GLY A 260 2.75 -12.01 6.20
N VAL A 261 2.49 -12.89 5.23
CA VAL A 261 2.77 -14.33 5.32
C VAL A 261 3.71 -14.83 4.22
N ALA A 262 4.02 -13.98 3.24
CA ALA A 262 4.97 -14.24 2.16
C ALA A 262 6.01 -13.13 2.09
N ARG A 263 7.28 -13.48 2.00
CA ARG A 263 8.41 -12.54 1.97
C ARG A 263 8.40 -11.72 0.68
N THR A 264 8.69 -10.44 0.82
CA THR A 264 8.81 -9.48 -0.29
C THR A 264 10.17 -8.80 -0.37
N ASP A 265 11.03 -9.02 0.61
CA ASP A 265 12.38 -8.49 0.74
C ASP A 265 13.35 -9.13 -0.26
N ILE A 266 13.16 -8.81 -1.55
CA ILE A 266 13.80 -9.46 -2.69
C ILE A 266 15.35 -9.41 -2.59
N ASP A 267 15.92 -8.32 -2.10
CA ASP A 267 17.36 -8.18 -1.97
C ASP A 267 17.93 -9.21 -0.99
N SER A 268 17.28 -9.43 0.16
CA SER A 268 17.66 -10.47 1.12
C SER A 268 17.50 -11.88 0.54
N LEU A 269 16.40 -12.12 -0.19
CA LEU A 269 16.17 -13.41 -0.86
C LEU A 269 17.23 -13.71 -1.91
N LEU A 270 17.64 -12.72 -2.71
CA LEU A 270 18.70 -12.86 -3.70
C LEU A 270 20.07 -13.08 -3.05
N ALA A 271 20.36 -12.38 -1.93
CA ALA A 271 21.58 -12.60 -1.17
C ALA A 271 21.65 -14.04 -0.62
N GLU A 272 20.55 -14.53 0.00
CA GLU A 272 20.47 -15.91 0.49
C GLU A 272 20.64 -16.98 -0.62
N LEU A 273 20.13 -16.70 -1.82
CA LEU A 273 20.29 -17.59 -2.98
C LEU A 273 21.74 -17.57 -3.49
N ASN A 274 22.36 -16.38 -3.52
CA ASN A 274 23.75 -16.24 -3.92
C ASN A 274 24.71 -16.98 -2.94
N ASP A 275 24.45 -16.91 -1.64
CA ASP A 275 25.22 -17.64 -0.62
C ASP A 275 25.10 -19.16 -0.79
N LYS A 276 24.01 -19.64 -1.38
CA LYS A 276 23.81 -21.05 -1.79
C LYS A 276 24.41 -21.38 -3.17
N GLY A 277 25.15 -20.45 -3.80
CA GLY A 277 25.76 -20.62 -5.11
C GLY A 277 24.81 -20.40 -6.30
N ILE A 278 23.62 -19.85 -6.09
CA ILE A 278 22.63 -19.59 -7.12
C ILE A 278 22.68 -18.10 -7.50
N SER A 279 23.56 -17.74 -8.42
CA SER A 279 23.79 -16.35 -8.85
C SER A 279 22.75 -15.80 -9.85
N LYS A 280 22.02 -16.70 -10.54
CA LYS A 280 20.96 -16.35 -11.49
C LYS A 280 19.71 -17.19 -11.20
N PRO A 281 18.98 -16.86 -10.13
CA PRO A 281 17.82 -17.65 -9.74
C PRO A 281 16.67 -17.50 -10.74
N THR A 282 15.91 -18.57 -10.92
CA THR A 282 14.61 -18.53 -11.62
C THR A 282 13.56 -17.87 -10.72
N TYR A 283 12.41 -17.48 -11.30
CA TYR A 283 11.30 -16.91 -10.51
C TYR A 283 10.80 -17.89 -9.44
N GLU A 284 10.76 -19.20 -9.76
CA GLU A 284 10.38 -20.28 -8.83
C GLU A 284 11.30 -20.35 -7.61
N GLN A 285 12.58 -20.04 -7.79
CA GLN A 285 13.57 -20.05 -6.70
C GLN A 285 13.50 -18.78 -5.84
N MET A 286 13.10 -17.64 -6.44
CA MET A 286 12.92 -16.38 -5.72
C MET A 286 11.66 -16.37 -4.83
N VAL A 287 10.62 -17.11 -5.22
CA VAL A 287 9.32 -17.12 -4.54
C VAL A 287 9.24 -18.30 -3.58
N GLU A 288 8.89 -18.02 -2.34
CA GLU A 288 8.70 -19.05 -1.31
C GLU A 288 7.65 -20.10 -1.71
N SER A 289 7.79 -21.32 -1.18
CA SER A 289 6.83 -22.39 -1.42
C SER A 289 5.46 -22.10 -0.77
N GLU A 290 4.37 -22.57 -1.39
CA GLU A 290 3.05 -22.51 -0.80
C GLU A 290 2.98 -23.15 0.58
N THR A 291 3.75 -24.22 0.82
CA THR A 291 3.81 -24.90 2.12
C THR A 291 4.35 -23.98 3.20
N THR A 292 5.40 -23.19 2.90
CA THR A 292 5.98 -22.21 3.83
C THR A 292 4.98 -21.09 4.15
N ILE A 293 4.37 -20.53 3.12
CA ILE A 293 3.38 -19.45 3.24
C ILE A 293 2.16 -19.94 4.05
N ARG A 294 1.65 -21.13 3.72
CA ARG A 294 0.51 -21.77 4.40
C ARG A 294 0.78 -22.02 5.89
N LYS A 295 1.99 -22.43 6.23
CA LYS A 295 2.41 -22.66 7.64
C LYS A 295 2.32 -21.34 8.42
N ARG A 296 2.84 -20.23 7.88
CA ARG A 296 2.76 -18.91 8.53
C ARG A 296 1.32 -18.42 8.66
N TYR A 297 0.52 -18.59 7.61
CA TYR A 297 -0.90 -18.21 7.65
C TYR A 297 -1.65 -18.99 8.74
N LYS A 298 -1.48 -20.33 8.83
CA LYS A 298 -2.11 -21.16 9.87
C LYS A 298 -1.72 -20.73 11.27
N ALA A 299 -0.43 -20.47 11.51
CA ALA A 299 0.06 -19.96 12.80
C ALA A 299 -0.56 -18.58 13.15
N SER A 300 -0.68 -17.69 12.18
CA SER A 300 -1.34 -16.38 12.36
C SER A 300 -2.83 -16.54 12.66
N LYS A 301 -3.51 -17.44 11.96
CA LYS A 301 -4.92 -17.75 12.17
C LYS A 301 -5.18 -18.33 13.56
N GLU A 302 -4.33 -19.24 14.01
CA GLU A 302 -4.38 -19.82 15.37
C GLU A 302 -4.14 -18.74 16.43
N LYS A 303 -3.13 -17.89 16.24
CA LYS A 303 -2.74 -16.84 17.20
C LYS A 303 -3.82 -15.77 17.36
N PHE A 304 -4.38 -15.26 16.27
CA PHE A 304 -5.27 -14.09 16.29
C PHE A 304 -6.76 -14.43 16.12
N GLY A 305 -7.08 -15.60 15.62
CA GLY A 305 -8.48 -16.05 15.42
C GLY A 305 -9.30 -15.05 14.62
N GLY A 306 -10.42 -14.61 15.18
CA GLY A 306 -11.32 -13.64 14.53
C GLY A 306 -10.77 -12.22 14.39
N ARG A 307 -9.62 -11.91 15.01
CA ARG A 307 -8.93 -10.61 14.84
C ARG A 307 -8.04 -10.56 13.59
N LEU A 308 -7.73 -11.69 12.96
CA LEU A 308 -7.02 -11.72 11.67
C LEU A 308 -7.98 -11.34 10.54
N ALA A 309 -7.96 -10.06 10.15
CA ALA A 309 -8.84 -9.53 9.11
C ALA A 309 -8.29 -9.77 7.70
N PHE A 310 -6.97 -9.58 7.53
CA PHE A 310 -6.30 -9.70 6.24
C PHE A 310 -5.01 -10.52 6.36
N ALA A 311 -4.65 -11.18 5.26
CA ALA A 311 -3.35 -11.83 5.07
C ALA A 311 -2.91 -11.71 3.62
N GLY A 312 -1.59 -11.58 3.40
CA GLY A 312 -1.04 -11.40 2.06
C GLY A 312 0.49 -11.35 2.07
N PRO A 313 1.14 -10.83 1.03
CA PRO A 313 2.57 -10.53 1.04
C PRO A 313 2.94 -9.53 2.14
N ASP A 314 4.18 -9.56 2.61
CA ASP A 314 4.66 -8.67 3.69
C ASP A 314 4.49 -7.20 3.33
N CYS A 315 5.02 -6.80 2.18
CA CYS A 315 5.07 -5.43 1.71
C CYS A 315 4.81 -5.37 0.19
N GLY A 316 5.04 -4.20 -0.41
CA GLY A 316 4.93 -3.99 -1.85
C GLY A 316 5.97 -4.77 -2.66
N LEU A 317 5.71 -4.92 -3.95
CA LEU A 317 6.53 -5.71 -4.89
C LEU A 317 7.27 -4.84 -5.92
N GLY A 318 7.32 -3.52 -5.71
CA GLY A 318 7.89 -2.57 -6.69
C GLY A 318 9.36 -2.79 -7.03
N SER A 319 10.16 -3.37 -6.12
CA SER A 319 11.58 -3.71 -6.31
C SER A 319 11.81 -5.08 -6.93
N TRP A 320 10.76 -5.88 -7.17
CA TRP A 320 10.88 -7.20 -7.76
C TRP A 320 11.35 -7.11 -9.22
N PRO A 321 12.12 -8.11 -9.72
CA PRO A 321 12.80 -8.02 -11.01
C PRO A 321 11.87 -7.97 -12.21
N SER A 322 10.64 -8.44 -12.08
CA SER A 322 9.61 -8.39 -13.13
C SER A 322 8.20 -8.53 -12.57
N GLN A 323 7.21 -8.11 -13.36
CA GLN A 323 5.80 -8.34 -13.06
C GLN A 323 5.45 -9.84 -12.97
N ASP A 324 6.11 -10.71 -13.75
CA ASP A 324 5.85 -12.16 -13.74
C ASP A 324 6.31 -12.82 -12.44
N ALA A 325 7.49 -12.42 -11.94
CA ALA A 325 7.98 -12.88 -10.63
C ALA A 325 7.06 -12.40 -9.49
N ALA A 326 6.66 -11.14 -9.51
CA ALA A 326 5.73 -10.58 -8.55
C ALA A 326 4.35 -11.28 -8.61
N LEU A 327 3.83 -11.53 -9.81
CA LEU A 327 2.57 -12.25 -10.01
C LEU A 327 2.63 -13.71 -9.51
N LEU A 328 3.77 -14.38 -9.70
CA LEU A 328 3.97 -15.73 -9.15
C LEU A 328 3.86 -15.74 -7.64
N LEU A 329 4.46 -14.73 -6.95
CA LEU A 329 4.31 -14.59 -5.50
C LEU A 329 2.85 -14.39 -5.09
N LEU A 330 2.13 -13.49 -5.75
CA LEU A 330 0.71 -13.26 -5.47
C LEU A 330 -0.12 -14.54 -5.62
N LYS A 331 0.04 -15.27 -6.74
CA LYS A 331 -0.66 -16.53 -7.01
C LYS A 331 -0.36 -17.60 -5.96
N ARG A 332 0.92 -17.78 -5.59
CA ARG A 332 1.30 -18.73 -4.53
C ARG A 332 0.75 -18.35 -3.17
N THR A 333 0.75 -17.05 -2.85
CA THR A 333 0.16 -16.54 -1.60
C THR A 333 -1.34 -16.83 -1.54
N VAL A 334 -2.07 -16.55 -2.61
CA VAL A 334 -3.50 -16.85 -2.72
C VAL A 334 -3.77 -18.35 -2.60
N ALA A 335 -3.04 -19.19 -3.35
CA ALA A 335 -3.19 -20.65 -3.30
C ALA A 335 -2.88 -21.21 -1.92
N ALA A 336 -1.83 -20.70 -1.26
CA ALA A 336 -1.45 -21.13 0.08
C ALA A 336 -2.54 -20.81 1.14
N ILE A 337 -3.16 -19.64 1.05
CA ILE A 337 -4.18 -19.20 2.01
C ILE A 337 -5.51 -19.88 1.73
N LYS A 338 -5.95 -19.97 0.47
CA LYS A 338 -7.22 -20.63 0.09
C LYS A 338 -7.18 -22.14 0.32
N GLY A 339 -6.02 -22.77 0.27
CA GLY A 339 -5.82 -24.20 0.53
C GLY A 339 -5.53 -24.55 2.01
N ALA A 340 -5.72 -23.61 2.95
CA ALA A 340 -5.29 -23.80 4.34
C ALA A 340 -6.40 -24.37 5.30
#